data_0d899efbd2a986ca359c81c5c4f40916
#
_entry.id   0d899efbd2a986ca359c81c5c4f40916
#
_cell.length_a   1.000
_cell.length_b   1.000
_cell.length_c   1.000
_cell.angle_alpha   90.00
_cell.angle_beta   90.00
_cell.angle_gamma   90.00
#
_symmetry.space_group_name_H-M   'P 1'
#
loop_
_entity.id
_entity.type
_entity.pdbx_description
1 polymer ?
#
loop_
_entity_poly.entity_id
_entity_poly.type
_entity_poly.pdbx_seq_one_letter_code
_entity_poly.pdbx_strand_id
1 'polypeptide(L)'
;GEVFCAYSEGEAIRVEFFGDEVERVSLIDSATGRVRERLGSYTFFPAKQYVAAPEKRAAALKAIREELEDRVGWFEKHGRLLEAQRLKLRTDYDLELIEELGFCKGIENYSRHLSGRLPGSAPSTLLDFFPKDSLTLIDESHVAVPQLGGMYEGDRSRKNILVEHGFRLPSALDNRPLKFHEFMERQNQIVYASATPGPFELVNCRADNKTYIPVRRAARSGEKAPEGFKGILFTSPKDIRVAPSPSTEPVEKFDPTRRSTPLIVEQIIRPTGLLEPKITIRPLKGQIDETIAMCNERVAKNERVLVTTLTKKTAEDLTEYLKGVGLKVSYIHADVDAIERVEILRALRARKIDVLVGINLLREGLDLPEVSLVCILDADKEGFLRNETSLVQTAGRAARHLNGECVLFADVMTDSIKRLVELTDYRRGIQEKYNREHGIVPQTVSRSEQGQLKLYAEDDEESFRVAEDEAGYGLEERIARLEAEMKEAASHLEFERAALIRDEIRQMRGEYGKGRG
;
A
#
# COMPACT_ATOMS: atom_id res chain seq x y z
N GLY A 1 6.38 30.94 29.93
CA GLY A 1 6.42 30.46 28.55
C GLY A 1 5.15 29.72 28.18
N GLU A 2 4.79 29.75 26.92
CA GLU A 2 3.62 29.04 26.37
C GLU A 2 4.08 28.09 25.25
N VAL A 3 3.58 26.84 25.26
CA VAL A 3 3.87 25.84 24.25
C VAL A 3 2.54 25.39 23.65
N PHE A 4 2.39 25.58 22.36
CA PHE A 4 1.19 25.19 21.61
C PHE A 4 1.24 23.69 21.29
N CYS A 5 0.14 22.98 21.56
CA CYS A 5 0.04 21.57 21.29
C CYS A 5 -0.22 21.32 19.79
N ALA A 6 0.60 20.50 19.15
CA ALA A 6 0.47 20.21 17.74
C ALA A 6 -0.76 19.34 17.37
N TYR A 7 -1.31 18.62 18.35
CA TYR A 7 -2.43 17.67 18.17
C TYR A 7 -3.74 18.12 18.83
N SER A 8 -3.78 19.37 19.33
CA SER A 8 -4.97 19.91 19.98
C SER A 8 -5.17 21.36 19.54
N GLU A 9 -6.12 21.56 18.64
CA GLU A 9 -6.49 22.90 18.19
C GLU A 9 -7.11 23.71 19.32
N GLY A 10 -6.66 24.93 19.50
CA GLY A 10 -7.18 25.84 20.50
C GLY A 10 -6.65 25.63 21.93
N GLU A 11 -5.64 24.78 22.12
CA GLU A 11 -5.04 24.55 23.43
C GLU A 11 -3.53 24.86 23.44
N ALA A 12 -3.04 25.33 24.60
CA ALA A 12 -1.61 25.51 24.84
C ALA A 12 -1.28 25.22 26.30
N ILE A 13 -0.02 24.88 26.56
CA ILE A 13 0.51 24.70 27.90
C ILE A 13 1.27 25.97 28.31
N ARG A 14 0.83 26.58 29.39
CA ARG A 14 1.51 27.72 30.01
C ARG A 14 2.35 27.24 31.19
N VAL A 15 3.66 27.56 31.16
CA VAL A 15 4.59 27.29 32.25
C VAL A 15 5.00 28.62 32.86
N GLU A 16 4.68 28.80 34.12
CA GLU A 16 5.01 29.98 34.90
C GLU A 16 6.22 29.68 35.80
N PHE A 17 7.18 30.58 35.81
CA PHE A 17 8.42 30.44 36.58
C PHE A 17 8.50 31.52 37.65
N PHE A 18 9.04 31.16 38.80
CA PHE A 18 9.52 32.08 39.79
C PHE A 18 11.04 31.88 39.93
N GLY A 19 11.82 32.79 39.35
CA GLY A 19 13.25 32.56 39.14
C GLY A 19 13.50 31.37 38.23
N ASP A 20 14.28 30.40 38.72
CA ASP A 20 14.63 29.17 37.99
C ASP A 20 13.70 27.97 38.33
N GLU A 21 12.70 28.20 39.21
CA GLU A 21 11.75 27.14 39.59
C GLU A 21 10.44 27.27 38.85
N VAL A 22 9.86 26.12 38.45
CA VAL A 22 8.52 26.07 37.84
C VAL A 22 7.49 26.24 38.97
N GLU A 23 6.78 27.37 38.97
CA GLU A 23 5.73 27.67 39.93
C GLU A 23 4.41 26.99 39.55
N ARG A 24 4.08 26.99 38.25
CA ARG A 24 2.77 26.49 37.78
C ARG A 24 2.85 25.99 36.35
N VAL A 25 2.09 24.91 36.08
CA VAL A 25 1.80 24.41 34.76
C VAL A 25 0.29 24.42 34.56
N SER A 26 -0.18 25.01 33.46
CA SER A 26 -1.61 25.13 33.17
C SER A 26 -1.92 24.86 31.71
N LEU A 27 -3.04 24.16 31.47
CA LEU A 27 -3.66 24.07 30.16
C LEU A 27 -4.50 25.33 29.94
N ILE A 28 -4.25 26.04 28.88
CA ILE A 28 -4.94 27.28 28.53
C ILE A 28 -5.62 27.18 27.18
N ASP A 29 -6.63 27.97 26.98
CA ASP A 29 -7.22 28.24 25.67
C ASP A 29 -6.28 29.17 24.90
N SER A 30 -5.83 28.73 23.71
CA SER A 30 -4.81 29.45 22.93
C SER A 30 -5.28 30.80 22.38
N ALA A 31 -6.59 30.98 22.17
CA ALA A 31 -7.17 32.20 21.63
C ALA A 31 -7.43 33.24 22.74
N THR A 32 -7.91 32.78 23.92
CA THR A 32 -8.35 33.67 25.00
C THR A 32 -7.34 33.79 26.13
N GLY A 33 -6.34 32.89 26.21
CA GLY A 33 -5.37 32.78 27.30
C GLY A 33 -5.98 32.35 28.63
N ARG A 34 -7.25 31.93 28.65
CA ARG A 34 -7.94 31.48 29.88
C ARG A 34 -7.44 30.12 30.29
N VAL A 35 -7.15 29.95 31.60
CA VAL A 35 -6.80 28.67 32.17
C VAL A 35 -8.01 27.74 32.15
N ARG A 36 -7.88 26.60 31.48
CA ARG A 36 -8.87 25.50 31.48
C ARG A 36 -8.63 24.56 32.64
N GLU A 37 -7.37 24.19 32.86
CA GLU A 37 -6.99 23.24 33.90
C GLU A 37 -5.59 23.57 34.45
N ARG A 38 -5.37 23.24 35.73
CA ARG A 38 -4.04 23.29 36.38
C ARG A 38 -3.47 21.88 36.41
N LEU A 39 -2.25 21.72 35.90
CA LEU A 39 -1.60 20.42 35.78
C LEU A 39 -0.50 20.29 36.83
N GLY A 40 -0.40 19.13 37.46
CA GLY A 40 0.69 18.81 38.38
C GLY A 40 2.02 18.51 37.67
N SER A 41 1.95 18.05 36.45
CA SER A 41 3.10 17.79 35.57
C SER A 41 2.66 17.77 34.12
N TYR A 42 3.59 18.00 33.18
CA TYR A 42 3.37 17.86 31.75
C TYR A 42 4.63 17.40 31.05
N THR A 43 4.49 16.52 30.05
CA THR A 43 5.61 16.03 29.25
C THR A 43 5.63 16.74 27.91
N PHE A 44 6.70 17.48 27.63
CA PHE A 44 6.93 18.11 26.35
C PHE A 44 7.70 17.17 25.44
N PHE A 45 7.15 16.92 24.26
CA PHE A 45 7.82 16.12 23.24
C PHE A 45 8.52 17.04 22.24
N PRO A 46 9.67 16.62 21.67
CA PRO A 46 10.34 17.39 20.63
C PRO A 46 9.45 17.56 19.39
N ALA A 47 9.45 18.75 18.82
CA ALA A 47 8.75 19.02 17.54
C ALA A 47 9.51 18.50 16.32
N LYS A 48 10.75 18.03 16.49
CA LYS A 48 11.60 17.49 15.43
C LYS A 48 12.04 16.08 15.78
N GLN A 49 12.18 15.23 14.77
CA GLN A 49 12.77 13.90 14.93
C GLN A 49 14.29 13.99 15.13
N TYR A 50 14.88 12.95 15.70
CA TYR A 50 16.32 12.80 15.93
C TYR A 50 16.95 13.86 16.86
N VAL A 51 16.18 14.41 17.78
CA VAL A 51 16.72 15.27 18.85
C VAL A 51 17.48 14.38 19.83
N ALA A 52 18.77 14.63 20.00
CA ALA A 52 19.64 13.88 20.89
C ALA A 52 20.21 14.79 21.97
N ALA A 53 20.47 14.23 23.17
CA ALA A 53 21.20 14.91 24.23
C ALA A 53 22.60 15.33 23.72
N PRO A 54 23.17 16.46 24.23
CA PRO A 54 24.44 16.99 23.76
C PRO A 54 25.58 15.96 23.71
N GLU A 55 25.69 15.12 24.75
CA GLU A 55 26.74 14.09 24.86
C GLU A 55 26.58 13.02 23.78
N LYS A 56 25.33 12.56 23.51
CA LYS A 56 25.04 11.59 22.47
C LYS A 56 25.28 12.19 21.08
N ARG A 57 24.93 13.47 20.90
CA ARG A 57 25.19 14.19 19.66
C ARG A 57 26.67 14.31 19.36
N ALA A 58 27.49 14.69 20.35
CA ALA A 58 28.94 14.78 20.19
C ALA A 58 29.57 13.42 19.81
N ALA A 59 29.15 12.33 20.47
CA ALA A 59 29.60 10.98 20.12
C ALA A 59 29.18 10.58 18.69
N ALA A 60 27.95 10.92 18.28
CA ALA A 60 27.47 10.65 16.94
C ALA A 60 28.26 11.42 15.87
N LEU A 61 28.52 12.72 16.08
CA LEU A 61 29.32 13.54 15.16
C LEU A 61 30.72 12.98 14.98
N LYS A 62 31.34 12.52 16.07
CA LYS A 62 32.66 11.85 16.01
C LYS A 62 32.58 10.57 15.16
N ALA A 63 31.61 9.71 15.41
CA ALA A 63 31.47 8.45 14.68
C ALA A 63 31.15 8.66 13.18
N ILE A 64 30.40 9.72 12.85
CA ILE A 64 30.13 10.09 11.44
C ILE A 64 31.41 10.57 10.74
N ARG A 65 32.26 11.35 11.41
CA ARG A 65 33.56 11.79 10.87
C ARG A 65 34.49 10.61 10.62
N GLU A 66 34.58 9.69 11.58
CA GLU A 66 35.38 8.46 11.41
C GLU A 66 34.90 7.62 10.21
N GLU A 67 33.59 7.40 10.07
CA GLU A 67 33.03 6.69 8.91
C GLU A 67 33.28 7.44 7.58
N LEU A 68 33.20 8.78 7.60
CA LEU A 68 33.49 9.61 6.44
C LEU A 68 34.94 9.45 5.98
N GLU A 69 35.89 9.55 6.89
CA GLU A 69 37.33 9.41 6.62
C GLU A 69 37.62 8.02 6.02
N ASP A 70 37.09 6.96 6.61
CA ASP A 70 37.23 5.60 6.12
C ASP A 70 36.65 5.44 4.70
N ARG A 71 35.47 5.99 4.45
CA ARG A 71 34.80 5.85 3.16
C ARG A 71 35.44 6.70 2.06
N VAL A 72 35.87 7.91 2.37
CA VAL A 72 36.64 8.76 1.46
C VAL A 72 37.95 8.08 1.08
N GLY A 73 38.72 7.59 2.07
CA GLY A 73 39.97 6.85 1.81
C GLY A 73 39.73 5.59 0.97
N TRP A 74 38.60 4.92 1.13
CA TRP A 74 38.24 3.79 0.27
C TRP A 74 38.05 4.23 -1.19
N PHE A 75 37.30 5.32 -1.43
CA PHE A 75 37.06 5.85 -2.77
C PHE A 75 38.35 6.29 -3.43
N GLU A 76 39.24 6.99 -2.73
CA GLU A 76 40.53 7.46 -3.23
C GLU A 76 41.45 6.29 -3.64
N LYS A 77 41.52 5.25 -2.81
CA LYS A 77 42.30 4.02 -3.12
C LYS A 77 41.81 3.29 -4.37
N HIS A 78 40.50 3.47 -4.70
CA HIS A 78 39.91 2.85 -5.89
C HIS A 78 39.80 3.81 -7.09
N GLY A 79 40.45 4.98 -7.04
CA GLY A 79 40.45 5.96 -8.12
C GLY A 79 39.14 6.69 -8.35
N ARG A 80 38.20 6.65 -7.37
CA ARG A 80 36.87 7.25 -7.44
C ARG A 80 36.84 8.63 -6.78
N LEU A 81 37.68 9.53 -7.33
CA LEU A 81 37.93 10.86 -6.72
C LEU A 81 36.68 11.76 -6.69
N LEU A 82 35.80 11.66 -7.69
CA LEU A 82 34.58 12.44 -7.77
C LEU A 82 33.59 12.05 -6.65
N GLU A 83 33.45 10.75 -6.40
CA GLU A 83 32.62 10.23 -5.33
C GLU A 83 33.18 10.60 -3.95
N ALA A 84 34.48 10.53 -3.78
CA ALA A 84 35.17 10.95 -2.57
C ALA A 84 34.90 12.42 -2.25
N GLN A 85 35.11 13.30 -3.22
CA GLN A 85 34.85 14.73 -3.08
C GLN A 85 33.39 15.05 -2.78
N ARG A 86 32.46 14.43 -3.51
CA ARG A 86 31.02 14.62 -3.32
C ARG A 86 30.58 14.22 -1.91
N LEU A 87 30.99 13.03 -1.47
CA LEU A 87 30.65 12.52 -0.15
C LEU A 87 31.21 13.43 0.95
N LYS A 88 32.49 13.83 0.81
CA LYS A 88 33.15 14.70 1.79
C LYS A 88 32.43 16.05 1.91
N LEU A 89 32.24 16.76 0.81
CA LEU A 89 31.59 18.09 0.81
C LEU A 89 30.17 18.03 1.42
N ARG A 90 29.40 17.01 1.04
CA ARG A 90 28.05 16.86 1.56
C ARG A 90 28.02 16.54 3.03
N THR A 91 28.85 15.62 3.49
CA THR A 91 28.83 15.17 4.89
C THR A 91 29.43 16.22 5.81
N ASP A 92 30.51 16.93 5.42
CA ASP A 92 31.06 18.03 6.19
C ASP A 92 30.02 19.15 6.41
N TYR A 93 29.30 19.53 5.36
CA TYR A 93 28.21 20.51 5.45
C TYR A 93 27.07 20.04 6.37
N ASP A 94 26.65 18.78 6.25
CA ASP A 94 25.61 18.22 7.12
C ASP A 94 26.09 18.19 8.59
N LEU A 95 27.37 17.88 8.86
CA LEU A 95 27.97 17.89 10.19
C LEU A 95 27.97 19.29 10.82
N GLU A 96 28.35 20.32 10.08
CA GLU A 96 28.29 21.73 10.53
C GLU A 96 26.86 22.11 10.92
N LEU A 97 25.87 21.77 10.08
CA LEU A 97 24.47 22.04 10.39
C LEU A 97 23.97 21.29 11.64
N ILE A 98 24.39 20.04 11.85
CA ILE A 98 24.01 19.29 13.05
C ILE A 98 24.70 19.87 14.29
N GLU A 99 25.94 20.34 14.17
CA GLU A 99 26.70 20.92 15.27
C GLU A 99 26.08 22.27 15.71
N GLU A 100 25.80 23.15 14.75
CA GLU A 100 25.31 24.50 15.01
C GLU A 100 23.79 24.55 15.30
N LEU A 101 22.99 23.86 14.47
CA LEU A 101 21.53 23.95 14.52
C LEU A 101 20.86 22.72 15.15
N GLY A 102 21.64 21.65 15.41
CA GLY A 102 21.12 20.37 15.88
C GLY A 102 20.32 19.58 14.81
N PHE A 103 20.32 20.02 13.57
CA PHE A 103 19.53 19.43 12.48
C PHE A 103 20.15 19.73 11.12
N CYS A 104 20.01 18.77 10.18
CA CYS A 104 20.26 19.00 8.75
C CYS A 104 19.15 18.34 7.90
N LYS A 105 19.03 18.73 6.64
CA LYS A 105 18.11 18.08 5.70
C LYS A 105 18.64 16.69 5.36
N GLY A 106 17.85 15.66 5.66
CA GLY A 106 18.26 14.27 5.49
C GLY A 106 18.98 13.69 6.71
N ILE A 107 18.76 14.26 7.90
CA ILE A 107 19.33 13.81 9.18
C ILE A 107 19.07 12.32 9.47
N GLU A 108 17.98 11.77 8.93
CA GLU A 108 17.64 10.35 9.02
C GLU A 108 18.72 9.42 8.47
N ASN A 109 19.55 9.89 7.52
CA ASN A 109 20.67 9.11 6.99
C ASN A 109 21.77 8.87 8.02
N TYR A 110 21.81 9.66 9.09
CA TYR A 110 22.72 9.53 10.22
C TYR A 110 22.08 8.89 11.45
N SER A 111 20.83 8.38 11.30
CA SER A 111 20.02 7.85 12.43
C SER A 111 20.70 6.74 13.22
N ARG A 112 21.52 5.89 12.58
CA ARG A 112 22.28 4.86 13.27
C ARG A 112 23.22 5.46 14.31
N HIS A 113 24.00 6.47 13.94
CA HIS A 113 24.94 7.15 14.84
C HIS A 113 24.21 7.96 15.91
N LEU A 114 23.19 8.72 15.52
CA LEU A 114 22.40 9.54 16.46
C LEU A 114 21.68 8.69 17.53
N SER A 115 21.26 7.48 17.18
CA SER A 115 20.61 6.54 18.11
C SER A 115 21.60 5.63 18.84
N GLY A 116 22.88 5.61 18.47
CA GLY A 116 23.90 4.72 19.01
C GLY A 116 23.68 3.23 18.69
N ARG A 117 22.95 2.92 17.62
CA ARG A 117 22.66 1.54 17.21
C ARG A 117 23.88 0.87 16.58
N LEU A 118 23.97 -0.45 16.74
CA LEU A 118 24.97 -1.25 16.05
C LEU A 118 24.69 -1.34 14.54
N PRO A 119 25.72 -1.46 13.69
CA PRO A 119 25.54 -1.69 12.27
C PRO A 119 24.61 -2.88 11.98
N GLY A 120 23.68 -2.71 11.02
CA GLY A 120 22.74 -3.75 10.61
C GLY A 120 21.56 -3.99 11.56
N SER A 121 21.52 -3.35 12.75
CA SER A 121 20.40 -3.49 13.67
C SER A 121 19.11 -2.87 13.11
N ALA A 122 17.97 -3.41 13.56
CA ALA A 122 16.66 -2.87 13.19
C ALA A 122 16.46 -1.45 13.74
N PRO A 123 15.87 -0.53 12.99
CA PRO A 123 15.47 0.77 13.51
C PRO A 123 14.30 0.63 14.48
N SER A 124 14.14 1.61 15.37
CA SER A 124 12.92 1.76 16.14
C SER A 124 11.79 2.24 15.24
N THR A 125 10.60 1.70 15.45
CA THR A 125 9.40 1.99 14.69
C THR A 125 8.25 2.32 15.64
N LEU A 126 7.12 2.78 15.09
CA LEU A 126 5.91 3.02 15.87
C LEU A 126 5.46 1.75 16.62
N LEU A 127 5.70 0.57 16.06
CA LEU A 127 5.34 -0.72 16.67
C LEU A 127 6.03 -0.96 18.01
N ASP A 128 7.22 -0.39 18.22
CA ASP A 128 7.97 -0.55 19.46
C ASP A 128 7.33 0.21 20.65
N PHE A 129 6.36 1.10 20.38
CA PHE A 129 5.62 1.86 21.39
C PHE A 129 4.28 1.21 21.79
N PHE A 130 3.83 0.18 21.05
CA PHE A 130 2.60 -0.52 21.41
C PHE A 130 2.81 -1.49 22.60
N PRO A 131 1.77 -1.72 23.40
CA PRO A 131 1.81 -2.75 24.43
C PRO A 131 2.12 -4.14 23.84
N LYS A 132 2.74 -5.00 24.63
CA LYS A 132 3.09 -6.35 24.19
C LYS A 132 1.90 -7.23 23.87
N ASP A 133 0.72 -6.92 24.41
CA ASP A 133 -0.55 -7.59 24.18
C ASP A 133 -1.42 -6.92 23.12
N SER A 134 -0.84 -6.04 22.31
CA SER A 134 -1.54 -5.33 21.24
C SER A 134 -2.10 -6.29 20.18
N LEU A 135 -3.23 -5.90 19.59
CA LEU A 135 -3.85 -6.53 18.43
C LEU A 135 -3.57 -5.68 17.19
N THR A 136 -2.99 -6.29 16.17
CA THR A 136 -2.73 -5.66 14.88
C THR A 136 -3.77 -6.13 13.86
N LEU A 137 -4.47 -5.19 13.23
CA LEU A 137 -5.37 -5.46 12.12
C LEU A 137 -4.71 -4.99 10.82
N ILE A 138 -4.51 -5.92 9.89
CA ILE A 138 -3.94 -5.63 8.58
C ILE A 138 -5.09 -5.64 7.56
N ASP A 139 -5.49 -4.44 7.17
CA ASP A 139 -6.51 -4.27 6.14
C ASP A 139 -5.91 -4.47 4.74
N GLU A 140 -6.75 -4.93 3.80
CA GLU A 140 -6.33 -5.33 2.45
C GLU A 140 -5.04 -6.16 2.46
N SER A 141 -4.98 -7.14 3.37
CA SER A 141 -3.78 -7.91 3.68
C SER A 141 -3.14 -8.57 2.46
N HIS A 142 -3.93 -8.92 1.43
CA HIS A 142 -3.46 -9.48 0.17
C HIS A 142 -2.50 -8.55 -0.60
N VAL A 143 -2.55 -7.24 -0.33
CA VAL A 143 -1.62 -6.22 -0.83
C VAL A 143 -0.59 -5.86 0.22
N ALA A 144 -1.04 -5.53 1.45
CA ALA A 144 -0.17 -5.04 2.51
C ALA A 144 0.91 -6.05 2.92
N VAL A 145 0.60 -7.34 2.99
CA VAL A 145 1.57 -8.37 3.38
C VAL A 145 2.70 -8.54 2.35
N PRO A 146 2.43 -8.71 1.04
CA PRO A 146 3.48 -8.70 0.03
C PRO A 146 4.32 -7.41 0.02
N GLN A 147 3.70 -6.26 0.21
CA GLN A 147 4.35 -4.97 0.26
C GLN A 147 5.31 -4.87 1.46
N LEU A 148 4.86 -5.23 2.67
CA LEU A 148 5.73 -5.35 3.85
C LEU A 148 6.91 -6.29 3.59
N GLY A 149 6.70 -7.36 2.82
CA GLY A 149 7.75 -8.29 2.39
C GLY A 149 8.79 -7.67 1.47
N GLY A 150 8.39 -6.76 0.58
CA GLY A 150 9.24 -6.13 -0.45
C GLY A 150 9.96 -4.85 0.01
N MET A 151 9.42 -4.12 0.99
CA MET A 151 9.90 -2.78 1.38
C MET A 151 11.40 -2.74 1.68
N TYR A 152 11.93 -3.70 2.41
CA TYR A 152 13.35 -3.73 2.79
C TYR A 152 14.27 -3.85 1.58
N GLU A 153 13.98 -4.76 0.65
CA GLU A 153 14.85 -5.00 -0.50
C GLU A 153 14.79 -3.82 -1.49
N GLY A 154 13.61 -3.21 -1.68
CA GLY A 154 13.46 -2.01 -2.51
C GLY A 154 14.26 -0.82 -1.96
N ASP A 155 14.14 -0.53 -0.67
CA ASP A 155 14.92 0.54 -0.03
C ASP A 155 16.42 0.27 -0.08
N ARG A 156 16.84 -0.95 0.22
CA ARG A 156 18.24 -1.36 0.18
C ARG A 156 18.84 -1.22 -1.21
N SER A 157 18.14 -1.65 -2.25
CA SER A 157 18.61 -1.54 -3.64
C SER A 157 18.88 -0.09 -4.02
N ARG A 158 17.91 0.80 -3.75
CA ARG A 158 18.05 2.25 -4.00
C ARG A 158 19.22 2.85 -3.22
N LYS A 159 19.32 2.57 -1.93
CA LYS A 159 20.36 3.15 -1.06
C LYS A 159 21.75 2.63 -1.38
N ASN A 160 21.89 1.37 -1.81
CA ASN A 160 23.17 0.84 -2.27
C ASN A 160 23.74 1.68 -3.41
N ILE A 161 22.92 2.06 -4.38
CA ILE A 161 23.35 2.94 -5.48
C ILE A 161 23.83 4.30 -4.95
N LEU A 162 23.10 4.89 -4.00
CA LEU A 162 23.51 6.17 -3.41
C LEU A 162 24.83 6.09 -2.64
N VAL A 163 25.06 5.01 -1.90
CA VAL A 163 26.30 4.77 -1.16
C VAL A 163 27.44 4.45 -2.11
N GLU A 164 27.20 3.66 -3.14
CA GLU A 164 28.20 3.28 -4.15
C GLU A 164 28.68 4.49 -4.93
N HIS A 165 27.82 5.44 -5.23
CA HIS A 165 28.16 6.66 -5.97
C HIS A 165 28.51 7.88 -5.09
N GLY A 166 28.76 7.69 -3.79
CA GLY A 166 29.23 8.76 -2.90
C GLY A 166 28.17 9.83 -2.55
N PHE A 167 26.89 9.51 -2.66
CA PHE A 167 25.79 10.41 -2.23
C PHE A 167 25.43 10.24 -0.75
N ARG A 168 25.75 9.08 -0.15
CA ARG A 168 25.45 8.76 1.25
C ARG A 168 26.58 7.93 1.86
N LEU A 169 26.73 8.03 3.19
CA LEU A 169 27.58 7.12 3.96
C LEU A 169 26.98 5.71 3.99
N PRO A 170 27.80 4.66 4.18
CA PRO A 170 27.30 3.28 4.36
C PRO A 170 26.28 3.13 5.47
N SER A 171 26.38 3.88 6.57
CA SER A 171 25.43 3.89 7.67
C SER A 171 24.00 4.29 7.28
N ALA A 172 23.80 5.00 6.17
CA ALA A 172 22.49 5.32 5.65
C ALA A 172 21.66 4.07 5.28
N LEU A 173 22.32 2.92 5.05
CA LEU A 173 21.68 1.63 4.83
C LEU A 173 20.94 1.11 6.08
N ASP A 174 21.28 1.61 7.27
CA ASP A 174 20.66 1.22 8.53
C ASP A 174 19.45 2.09 8.91
N ASN A 175 19.19 3.16 8.15
CA ASN A 175 17.90 3.83 8.13
C ASN A 175 17.01 3.14 7.09
N ARG A 176 16.29 2.14 7.48
CA ARG A 176 15.61 1.20 6.59
C ARG A 176 14.26 0.75 7.15
N PRO A 177 13.35 0.30 6.30
CA PRO A 177 12.18 -0.44 6.78
C PRO A 177 12.60 -1.68 7.57
N LEU A 178 11.70 -2.15 8.41
CA LEU A 178 11.86 -3.46 9.04
C LEU A 178 11.91 -4.54 7.96
N LYS A 179 12.73 -5.55 8.20
CA LYS A 179 12.58 -6.80 7.45
C LYS A 179 11.27 -7.47 7.89
N PHE A 180 10.66 -8.23 7.02
CA PHE A 180 9.37 -8.83 7.33
C PHE A 180 9.39 -9.72 8.60
N HIS A 181 10.43 -10.49 8.86
CA HIS A 181 10.55 -11.25 10.10
C HIS A 181 10.67 -10.33 11.33
N GLU A 182 11.40 -9.19 11.22
CA GLU A 182 11.50 -8.20 12.29
C GLU A 182 10.14 -7.54 12.59
N PHE A 183 9.31 -7.34 11.55
CA PHE A 183 7.93 -6.89 11.71
C PHE A 183 7.10 -7.94 12.46
N MET A 184 7.17 -9.19 12.02
CA MET A 184 6.40 -10.28 12.62
C MET A 184 6.80 -10.58 14.07
N GLU A 185 8.08 -10.43 14.43
CA GLU A 185 8.57 -10.60 15.81
C GLU A 185 8.01 -9.56 16.79
N ARG A 186 7.59 -8.40 16.29
CA ARG A 186 6.96 -7.32 17.08
C ARG A 186 5.46 -7.50 17.26
N GLN A 187 4.86 -8.46 16.57
CA GLN A 187 3.43 -8.69 16.65
C GLN A 187 3.09 -9.70 17.75
N ASN A 188 1.97 -9.47 18.44
CA ASN A 188 1.41 -10.44 19.36
C ASN A 188 0.28 -11.22 18.67
N GLN A 189 -0.76 -10.53 18.25
CA GLN A 189 -1.90 -11.11 17.53
C GLN A 189 -2.16 -10.28 16.26
N ILE A 190 -2.48 -10.98 15.17
CA ILE A 190 -2.77 -10.35 13.88
C ILE A 190 -4.13 -10.82 13.37
N VAL A 191 -4.94 -9.88 12.90
CA VAL A 191 -6.14 -10.13 12.09
C VAL A 191 -5.86 -9.64 10.68
N TYR A 192 -5.94 -10.53 9.71
CA TYR A 192 -5.85 -10.19 8.30
C TYR A 192 -7.26 -9.98 7.75
N ALA A 193 -7.56 -8.79 7.23
CA ALA A 193 -8.82 -8.48 6.59
C ALA A 193 -8.61 -8.34 5.08
N SER A 194 -9.38 -9.08 4.28
CA SER A 194 -9.32 -8.99 2.82
C SER A 194 -10.54 -9.62 2.17
N ALA A 195 -11.01 -9.03 1.08
CA ALA A 195 -12.02 -9.66 0.22
C ALA A 195 -11.44 -10.81 -0.63
N THR A 196 -10.11 -10.81 -0.80
CA THR A 196 -9.35 -11.75 -1.63
C THR A 196 -8.04 -12.13 -0.92
N PRO A 197 -8.11 -12.83 0.26
CA PRO A 197 -6.92 -13.15 1.04
C PRO A 197 -5.90 -13.94 0.20
N GLY A 198 -4.62 -13.62 0.40
CA GLY A 198 -3.53 -14.24 -0.32
C GLY A 198 -3.12 -15.61 0.24
N PRO A 199 -2.23 -16.33 -0.46
CA PRO A 199 -1.74 -17.63 0.01
C PRO A 199 -1.07 -17.59 1.39
N PHE A 200 -0.41 -16.47 1.71
CA PHE A 200 0.25 -16.30 3.00
C PHE A 200 -0.76 -16.34 4.16
N GLU A 201 -1.83 -15.54 4.08
CA GLU A 201 -2.86 -15.47 5.11
C GLU A 201 -3.58 -16.80 5.25
N LEU A 202 -3.97 -17.40 4.13
CA LEU A 202 -4.67 -18.69 4.11
C LEU A 202 -3.86 -19.82 4.73
N VAL A 203 -2.54 -19.86 4.50
CA VAL A 203 -1.65 -20.86 5.09
C VAL A 203 -1.47 -20.61 6.59
N ASN A 204 -1.26 -19.35 7.01
CA ASN A 204 -1.01 -19.02 8.41
C ASN A 204 -2.27 -19.13 9.30
N CYS A 205 -3.46 -18.99 8.73
CA CYS A 205 -4.73 -19.07 9.46
C CYS A 205 -5.34 -20.48 9.50
N ARG A 206 -4.64 -21.52 9.01
CA ARG A 206 -5.10 -22.91 9.14
C ARG A 206 -4.89 -23.44 10.56
N ALA A 207 -5.86 -24.19 11.07
CA ALA A 207 -5.86 -24.71 12.44
C ALA A 207 -4.71 -25.67 12.76
N ASP A 208 -4.19 -26.37 11.78
CA ASP A 208 -3.06 -27.30 11.87
C ASP A 208 -1.69 -26.58 11.89
N ASN A 209 -1.67 -25.32 11.56
CA ASN A 209 -0.46 -24.51 11.53
C ASN A 209 -0.18 -23.86 12.89
N LYS A 210 0.30 -24.66 13.84
CA LYS A 210 0.78 -24.15 15.14
C LYS A 210 2.12 -23.42 15.06
N THR A 211 2.70 -23.32 13.88
CA THR A 211 4.03 -22.77 13.68
C THR A 211 3.92 -21.52 12.82
N TYR A 212 4.39 -20.41 13.35
CA TYR A 212 4.71 -19.21 12.61
C TYR A 212 5.49 -19.59 11.32
N ILE A 213 4.96 -19.23 10.18
CA ILE A 213 5.65 -19.38 8.90
C ILE A 213 6.32 -18.05 8.59
N PRO A 214 7.62 -17.91 8.85
CA PRO A 214 8.31 -16.72 8.40
C PRO A 214 8.36 -16.73 6.88
N VAL A 215 8.04 -15.63 6.36
CA VAL A 215 8.32 -15.01 5.08
C VAL A 215 8.95 -15.84 3.99
N ARG A 216 8.41 -15.63 2.78
CA ARG A 216 9.08 -15.91 1.51
C ARG A 216 10.50 -15.38 1.51
N ARG A 217 11.46 -16.24 1.68
CA ARG A 217 12.80 -16.07 1.15
C ARG A 217 12.87 -16.93 -0.10
N ALA A 218 12.97 -16.31 -1.26
CA ALA A 218 13.37 -17.03 -2.44
C ALA A 218 14.73 -17.68 -2.12
N ALA A 219 14.76 -19.00 -1.99
CA ALA A 219 16.00 -19.72 -1.84
C ALA A 219 16.80 -19.53 -3.12
N ARG A 220 18.04 -19.12 -3.02
CA ARG A 220 18.98 -19.24 -4.13
C ARG A 220 19.10 -20.74 -4.45
N SER A 221 19.18 -21.07 -5.74
CA SER A 221 19.33 -22.46 -6.18
C SER A 221 20.42 -23.18 -5.35
N GLY A 222 20.04 -24.27 -4.66
CA GLY A 222 20.96 -25.05 -3.82
C GLY A 222 21.15 -24.58 -2.37
N GLU A 223 20.48 -23.52 -1.92
CA GLU A 223 20.54 -23.04 -0.53
C GLU A 223 19.73 -23.97 0.38
N LYS A 224 20.38 -24.55 1.39
CA LYS A 224 19.69 -25.29 2.47
C LYS A 224 19.16 -24.30 3.50
N ALA A 225 18.00 -24.62 4.09
CA ALA A 225 17.46 -23.85 5.19
C ALA A 225 18.48 -23.72 6.32
N PRO A 226 18.69 -22.53 6.91
CA PRO A 226 19.54 -22.38 8.09
C PRO A 226 19.08 -23.30 9.23
N GLU A 227 20.02 -23.83 10.01
CA GLU A 227 19.72 -24.65 11.16
C GLU A 227 18.81 -23.89 12.14
N GLY A 228 17.67 -24.48 12.52
CA GLY A 228 16.65 -23.82 13.35
C GLY A 228 15.61 -22.98 12.60
N PHE A 229 15.67 -22.90 11.28
CA PHE A 229 14.67 -22.20 10.49
C PHE A 229 13.32 -22.94 10.51
N LYS A 230 12.30 -22.27 11.03
CA LYS A 230 10.92 -22.79 11.12
C LYS A 230 10.02 -22.19 10.04
N GLY A 231 10.46 -22.17 8.79
CA GLY A 231 9.74 -21.54 7.69
C GLY A 231 9.70 -22.40 6.42
N ILE A 232 8.91 -21.99 5.44
CA ILE A 232 8.86 -22.60 4.12
C ILE A 232 9.81 -21.85 3.19
N LEU A 233 10.84 -22.54 2.70
CA LEU A 233 11.68 -22.08 1.59
C LEU A 233 10.97 -22.45 0.28
N PHE A 234 10.62 -21.45 -0.52
CA PHE A 234 10.11 -21.67 -1.85
C PHE A 234 11.28 -21.69 -2.83
N THR A 235 11.48 -22.80 -3.49
CA THR A 235 12.51 -22.97 -4.51
C THR A 235 12.04 -22.53 -5.89
N SER A 236 10.72 -22.41 -6.09
CA SER A 236 10.10 -21.98 -7.33
C SER A 236 8.70 -21.38 -7.09
N PRO A 237 8.24 -20.40 -7.91
CA PRO A 237 6.84 -19.97 -7.91
C PRO A 237 5.84 -21.11 -8.20
N LYS A 238 6.28 -22.20 -8.85
CA LYS A 238 5.45 -23.38 -9.12
C LYS A 238 5.20 -24.25 -7.87
N ASP A 239 5.98 -24.07 -6.81
CA ASP A 239 5.81 -24.80 -5.54
C ASP A 239 4.69 -24.19 -4.70
N ILE A 240 4.19 -23.01 -5.08
CA ILE A 240 2.96 -22.46 -4.52
C ILE A 240 1.79 -23.23 -5.12
N ARG A 241 1.50 -24.40 -4.60
CA ARG A 241 0.19 -24.98 -4.79
C ARG A 241 -0.79 -24.01 -4.12
N VAL A 242 -1.49 -23.22 -4.92
CA VAL A 242 -2.70 -22.53 -4.47
C VAL A 242 -3.54 -23.62 -3.84
N ALA A 243 -3.79 -23.51 -2.54
CA ALA A 243 -4.79 -24.37 -1.93
C ALA A 243 -6.05 -24.23 -2.80
N PRO A 244 -6.76 -25.32 -3.11
CA PRO A 244 -8.01 -25.20 -3.82
C PRO A 244 -8.82 -24.10 -3.14
N SER A 245 -9.46 -23.27 -3.94
CA SER A 245 -10.48 -22.31 -3.50
C SER A 245 -11.23 -22.92 -2.33
N PRO A 246 -11.49 -22.20 -1.23
CA PRO A 246 -12.14 -22.78 -0.06
C PRO A 246 -13.22 -23.71 -0.55
N SER A 247 -13.02 -24.99 -0.28
CA SER A 247 -13.87 -26.05 -0.80
C SER A 247 -15.32 -25.64 -0.56
N THR A 248 -16.18 -25.86 -1.51
CA THR A 248 -17.65 -25.72 -1.42
C THR A 248 -18.27 -26.60 -0.32
N GLU A 249 -17.46 -27.18 0.53
CA GLU A 249 -17.94 -27.84 1.74
C GLU A 249 -18.52 -26.78 2.69
N PRO A 250 -19.74 -27.00 3.18
CA PRO A 250 -20.38 -26.09 4.12
C PRO A 250 -19.44 -25.90 5.30
N VAL A 251 -19.09 -24.63 5.59
CA VAL A 251 -18.33 -24.26 6.78
C VAL A 251 -19.02 -24.92 7.97
N GLU A 252 -18.39 -25.94 8.56
CA GLU A 252 -18.88 -26.53 9.80
C GLU A 252 -19.09 -25.39 10.80
N LYS A 253 -20.25 -25.39 11.48
CA LYS A 253 -20.57 -24.36 12.47
C LYS A 253 -19.41 -24.21 13.44
N PHE A 254 -18.96 -22.97 13.65
CA PHE A 254 -17.91 -22.66 14.59
C PHE A 254 -18.16 -23.34 15.93
N ASP A 255 -17.33 -24.28 16.29
CA ASP A 255 -17.33 -24.93 17.60
C ASP A 255 -16.10 -24.49 18.38
N PRO A 256 -16.25 -23.58 19.37
CA PRO A 256 -15.12 -23.06 20.15
C PRO A 256 -14.40 -24.13 20.97
N THR A 257 -14.97 -25.34 21.11
CA THR A 257 -14.36 -26.45 21.84
C THR A 257 -13.46 -27.34 20.96
N ARG A 258 -13.59 -27.23 19.64
CA ARG A 258 -12.74 -27.98 18.68
C ARG A 258 -11.44 -27.24 18.44
N ARG A 259 -10.34 -27.81 18.91
CA ARG A 259 -8.96 -27.33 18.66
C ARG A 259 -8.50 -27.35 17.19
N SER A 260 -9.35 -27.81 16.28
CA SER A 260 -9.11 -27.93 14.84
C SER A 260 -9.88 -26.91 13.99
N THR A 261 -10.54 -25.91 14.60
CA THR A 261 -11.31 -24.90 13.87
C THR A 261 -10.38 -24.00 13.07
N PRO A 262 -10.57 -23.82 11.75
CA PRO A 262 -9.77 -22.89 10.98
C PRO A 262 -9.96 -21.47 11.52
N LEU A 263 -8.87 -20.71 11.62
CA LEU A 263 -8.88 -19.30 12.05
C LEU A 263 -9.30 -18.37 10.91
N ILE A 264 -10.14 -18.85 9.99
CA ILE A 264 -10.66 -18.12 8.85
C ILE A 264 -12.15 -17.90 9.04
N VAL A 265 -12.57 -16.66 9.00
CA VAL A 265 -13.97 -16.25 9.13
C VAL A 265 -14.41 -15.54 7.85
N GLU A 266 -15.47 -16.04 7.23
CA GLU A 266 -16.08 -15.40 6.06
C GLU A 266 -17.17 -14.42 6.49
N GLN A 267 -16.94 -13.12 6.24
CA GLN A 267 -17.88 -12.04 6.48
C GLN A 267 -18.66 -11.73 5.19
N ILE A 268 -19.66 -12.56 4.86
CA ILE A 268 -20.42 -12.45 3.60
C ILE A 268 -21.70 -11.63 3.80
N ILE A 269 -22.36 -11.77 4.95
CA ILE A 269 -23.65 -11.16 5.20
C ILE A 269 -23.54 -9.64 5.36
N ARG A 270 -24.32 -8.92 4.55
CA ARG A 270 -24.48 -7.46 4.63
C ARG A 270 -25.80 -7.12 5.31
N PRO A 271 -25.81 -6.34 6.40
CA PRO A 271 -27.05 -5.95 7.09
C PRO A 271 -28.04 -5.19 6.20
N THR A 272 -27.54 -4.49 5.17
CA THR A 272 -28.35 -3.76 4.18
C THR A 272 -29.11 -4.69 3.23
N GLY A 273 -28.81 -5.99 3.24
CA GLY A 273 -29.38 -6.97 2.32
C GLY A 273 -28.83 -6.89 0.88
N LEU A 274 -27.91 -5.97 0.59
CA LEU A 274 -27.34 -5.79 -0.75
C LEU A 274 -26.60 -7.05 -1.22
N LEU A 275 -26.85 -7.44 -2.45
CA LEU A 275 -26.22 -8.58 -3.09
C LEU A 275 -24.88 -8.17 -3.74
N GLU A 276 -24.03 -9.15 -3.98
CA GLU A 276 -22.90 -8.96 -4.92
C GLU A 276 -23.44 -8.60 -6.32
N PRO A 277 -22.69 -7.84 -7.14
CA PRO A 277 -23.17 -7.44 -8.47
C PRO A 277 -23.43 -8.66 -9.35
N LYS A 278 -24.42 -8.55 -10.23
CA LYS A 278 -24.66 -9.56 -11.25
C LYS A 278 -23.50 -9.56 -12.25
N ILE A 279 -22.90 -10.72 -12.51
CA ILE A 279 -21.84 -10.85 -13.52
C ILE A 279 -22.49 -11.23 -14.85
N THR A 280 -22.19 -10.45 -15.88
CA THR A 280 -22.63 -10.69 -17.27
C THR A 280 -21.42 -10.75 -18.19
N ILE A 281 -21.32 -11.76 -19.07
CA ILE A 281 -20.23 -11.89 -20.03
C ILE A 281 -20.75 -11.55 -21.41
N ARG A 282 -20.02 -10.71 -22.14
CA ARG A 282 -20.34 -10.24 -23.49
C ARG A 282 -19.13 -10.45 -24.40
N PRO A 283 -19.34 -10.65 -25.73
CA PRO A 283 -18.25 -10.81 -26.68
C PRO A 283 -17.39 -9.54 -26.79
N LEU A 284 -16.12 -9.70 -27.15
CA LEU A 284 -15.20 -8.56 -27.39
C LEU A 284 -15.65 -7.73 -28.59
N LYS A 285 -16.22 -8.37 -29.62
CA LYS A 285 -16.71 -7.67 -30.81
C LYS A 285 -17.86 -6.75 -30.44
N GLY A 286 -17.71 -5.45 -30.70
CA GLY A 286 -18.72 -4.43 -30.34
C GLY A 286 -18.69 -3.98 -28.89
N GLN A 287 -17.64 -4.32 -28.11
CA GLN A 287 -17.55 -3.98 -26.70
C GLN A 287 -17.70 -2.47 -26.41
N ILE A 288 -17.22 -1.60 -27.29
CA ILE A 288 -17.33 -0.14 -27.12
C ILE A 288 -18.77 0.32 -27.36
N ASP A 289 -19.42 -0.14 -28.43
CA ASP A 289 -20.80 0.25 -28.74
C ASP A 289 -21.78 -0.24 -27.68
N GLU A 290 -21.59 -1.47 -27.18
CA GLU A 290 -22.38 -2.00 -26.06
C GLU A 290 -22.12 -1.22 -24.78
N THR A 291 -20.88 -0.86 -24.49
CA THR A 291 -20.53 -0.01 -23.32
C THR A 291 -21.23 1.33 -23.39
N ILE A 292 -21.27 1.99 -24.56
CA ILE A 292 -21.98 3.25 -24.77
C ILE A 292 -23.48 3.10 -24.50
N ALA A 293 -24.09 2.05 -25.05
CA ALA A 293 -25.52 1.79 -24.87
C ALA A 293 -25.87 1.60 -23.40
N MET A 294 -25.08 0.79 -22.68
CA MET A 294 -25.25 0.58 -21.24
C MET A 294 -24.98 1.83 -20.42
N CYS A 295 -23.96 2.64 -20.78
CA CYS A 295 -23.72 3.92 -20.12
C CYS A 295 -24.93 4.85 -20.24
N ASN A 296 -25.48 5.00 -21.45
CA ASN A 296 -26.67 5.83 -21.68
C ASN A 296 -27.88 5.35 -20.87
N GLU A 297 -28.09 4.02 -20.78
CA GLU A 297 -29.17 3.45 -19.96
C GLU A 297 -29.01 3.80 -18.47
N ARG A 298 -27.80 3.69 -17.92
CA ARG A 298 -27.52 3.99 -16.50
C ARG A 298 -27.58 5.48 -16.22
N VAL A 299 -27.05 6.30 -17.10
CA VAL A 299 -27.12 7.77 -17.00
C VAL A 299 -28.57 8.26 -16.99
N ALA A 300 -29.43 7.70 -17.84
CA ALA A 300 -30.87 8.00 -17.85
C ALA A 300 -31.57 7.69 -16.51
N LYS A 301 -31.04 6.73 -15.74
CA LYS A 301 -31.50 6.38 -14.38
C LYS A 301 -30.78 7.18 -13.27
N ASN A 302 -29.96 8.17 -13.61
CA ASN A 302 -29.10 8.91 -12.69
C ASN A 302 -28.07 8.03 -11.93
N GLU A 303 -27.68 6.90 -12.49
CA GLU A 303 -26.66 6.00 -11.97
C GLU A 303 -25.29 6.30 -12.57
N ARG A 304 -24.21 5.80 -11.97
CA ARG A 304 -22.82 6.02 -12.41
C ARG A 304 -22.21 4.74 -12.93
N VAL A 305 -21.27 4.90 -13.86
CA VAL A 305 -20.61 3.78 -14.54
C VAL A 305 -19.09 3.88 -14.38
N LEU A 306 -18.47 2.75 -14.07
CA LEU A 306 -17.01 2.58 -14.15
C LEU A 306 -16.65 1.73 -15.36
N VAL A 307 -15.63 2.15 -16.11
CA VAL A 307 -15.10 1.40 -17.26
C VAL A 307 -13.62 1.16 -17.03
N THR A 308 -13.16 -0.10 -17.11
CA THR A 308 -11.74 -0.41 -16.94
C THR A 308 -11.10 -0.85 -18.24
N THR A 309 -9.92 -0.28 -18.52
CA THR A 309 -9.08 -0.59 -19.69
C THR A 309 -7.74 -1.21 -19.24
N LEU A 310 -6.91 -1.61 -20.20
CA LEU A 310 -5.61 -2.22 -19.94
C LEU A 310 -4.45 -1.22 -19.97
N THR A 311 -4.57 -0.11 -20.70
CA THR A 311 -3.49 0.86 -20.87
C THR A 311 -3.96 2.29 -20.63
N LYS A 312 -3.03 3.19 -20.28
CA LYS A 312 -3.28 4.62 -20.14
C LYS A 312 -3.84 5.23 -21.42
N LYS A 313 -3.17 4.95 -22.52
CA LYS A 313 -3.57 5.43 -23.84
C LYS A 313 -5.00 5.01 -24.19
N THR A 314 -5.33 3.73 -23.97
CA THR A 314 -6.70 3.24 -24.23
C THR A 314 -7.73 3.93 -23.33
N ALA A 315 -7.36 4.27 -22.08
CA ALA A 315 -8.26 5.01 -21.18
C ALA A 315 -8.51 6.44 -21.67
N GLU A 316 -7.47 7.13 -22.11
CA GLU A 316 -7.55 8.48 -22.66
C GLU A 316 -8.34 8.50 -23.98
N ASP A 317 -7.97 7.65 -24.96
CA ASP A 317 -8.63 7.55 -26.26
C ASP A 317 -10.13 7.21 -26.10
N LEU A 318 -10.46 6.27 -25.20
CA LEU A 318 -11.84 5.91 -24.89
C LEU A 318 -12.60 7.09 -24.26
N THR A 319 -11.96 7.82 -23.36
CA THR A 319 -12.57 9.00 -22.71
C THR A 319 -12.91 10.07 -23.74
N GLU A 320 -12.00 10.38 -24.66
CA GLU A 320 -12.27 11.32 -25.75
C GLU A 320 -13.40 10.86 -26.65
N TYR A 321 -13.41 9.59 -27.02
CA TYR A 321 -14.47 9.01 -27.83
C TYR A 321 -15.83 9.09 -27.14
N LEU A 322 -15.92 8.70 -25.87
CA LEU A 322 -17.15 8.78 -25.08
C LEU A 322 -17.64 10.22 -24.88
N LYS A 323 -16.75 11.20 -24.74
CA LYS A 323 -17.09 12.64 -24.76
C LYS A 323 -17.65 13.06 -26.09
N GLY A 324 -17.07 12.57 -27.19
CA GLY A 324 -17.53 12.86 -28.56
C GLY A 324 -18.95 12.38 -28.83
N VAL A 325 -19.42 11.31 -28.19
CA VAL A 325 -20.81 10.82 -28.28
C VAL A 325 -21.74 11.46 -27.22
N GLY A 326 -21.29 12.48 -26.48
CA GLY A 326 -22.13 13.30 -25.60
C GLY A 326 -22.22 12.83 -24.14
N LEU A 327 -21.42 11.85 -23.72
CA LEU A 327 -21.36 11.43 -22.32
C LEU A 327 -20.43 12.36 -21.49
N LYS A 328 -20.76 12.58 -20.22
CA LYS A 328 -19.89 13.30 -19.28
C LYS A 328 -18.91 12.32 -18.67
N VAL A 329 -17.69 12.30 -19.21
CA VAL A 329 -16.66 11.30 -18.87
C VAL A 329 -15.40 11.96 -18.35
N SER A 330 -14.76 11.31 -17.38
CA SER A 330 -13.38 11.57 -17.01
C SER A 330 -12.60 10.26 -16.91
N TYR A 331 -11.27 10.37 -16.82
CA TYR A 331 -10.40 9.21 -16.60
C TYR A 331 -9.52 9.37 -15.35
N ILE A 332 -9.09 8.24 -14.81
CA ILE A 332 -8.11 8.19 -13.72
C ILE A 332 -7.04 7.13 -14.05
N HIS A 333 -5.78 7.54 -13.99
CA HIS A 333 -4.61 6.67 -14.04
C HIS A 333 -3.47 7.22 -13.15
N ALA A 334 -2.34 6.52 -13.09
CA ALA A 334 -1.24 6.83 -12.18
C ALA A 334 -0.61 8.23 -12.36
N ASP A 335 -0.75 8.84 -13.54
CA ASP A 335 -0.17 10.16 -13.84
C ASP A 335 -1.13 11.32 -13.49
N VAL A 336 -2.36 11.01 -13.07
CA VAL A 336 -3.32 12.03 -12.60
C VAL A 336 -2.91 12.43 -11.18
N ASP A 337 -2.70 13.73 -10.97
CA ASP A 337 -2.34 14.32 -9.68
C ASP A 337 -3.34 13.94 -8.57
N ALA A 338 -2.86 13.82 -7.34
CA ALA A 338 -3.67 13.48 -6.18
C ALA A 338 -4.84 14.45 -5.97
N ILE A 339 -4.60 15.76 -6.15
CA ILE A 339 -5.65 16.79 -6.03
C ILE A 339 -6.69 16.63 -7.14
N GLU A 340 -6.25 16.50 -8.40
CA GLU A 340 -7.13 16.31 -9.56
C GLU A 340 -7.98 15.04 -9.40
N ARG A 341 -7.39 13.97 -8.87
CA ARG A 341 -8.12 12.73 -8.59
C ARG A 341 -9.26 12.93 -7.59
N VAL A 342 -9.01 13.65 -6.49
CA VAL A 342 -10.06 14.00 -5.51
C VAL A 342 -11.17 14.82 -6.17
N GLU A 343 -10.82 15.77 -7.03
CA GLU A 343 -11.79 16.58 -7.77
C GLU A 343 -12.63 15.75 -8.73
N ILE A 344 -12.02 14.81 -9.47
CA ILE A 344 -12.73 13.88 -10.36
C ILE A 344 -13.73 13.03 -9.58
N LEU A 345 -13.34 12.48 -8.43
CA LEU A 345 -14.21 11.68 -7.59
C LEU A 345 -15.35 12.52 -6.98
N ARG A 346 -15.07 13.74 -6.56
CA ARG A 346 -16.11 14.71 -6.13
C ARG A 346 -17.07 15.03 -7.26
N ALA A 347 -16.56 15.24 -8.47
CA ALA A 347 -17.38 15.52 -9.66
C ALA A 347 -18.29 14.32 -10.03
N LEU A 348 -17.80 13.08 -9.88
CA LEU A 348 -18.58 11.87 -10.09
C LEU A 348 -19.74 11.78 -9.06
N ARG A 349 -19.45 12.00 -7.78
CA ARG A 349 -20.46 12.03 -6.70
C ARG A 349 -21.46 13.17 -6.90
N ALA A 350 -20.98 14.35 -7.28
CA ALA A 350 -21.82 15.53 -7.54
C ALA A 350 -22.59 15.47 -8.88
N ARG A 351 -22.55 14.36 -9.60
CA ARG A 351 -23.21 14.15 -10.89
C ARG A 351 -22.76 15.10 -12.00
N LYS A 352 -21.55 15.65 -11.90
CA LYS A 352 -20.90 16.41 -12.96
C LYS A 352 -20.25 15.51 -14.00
N ILE A 353 -19.93 14.27 -13.58
CA ILE A 353 -19.38 13.19 -14.40
C ILE A 353 -20.30 11.98 -14.23
N ASP A 354 -20.60 11.30 -15.31
CA ASP A 354 -21.49 10.14 -15.33
C ASP A 354 -20.71 8.83 -15.49
N VAL A 355 -19.60 8.87 -16.21
CA VAL A 355 -18.75 7.71 -16.50
C VAL A 355 -17.33 8.02 -16.10
N LEU A 356 -16.71 7.09 -15.38
CA LEU A 356 -15.30 7.15 -15.01
C LEU A 356 -14.55 6.02 -15.67
N VAL A 357 -13.54 6.36 -16.48
CA VAL A 357 -12.65 5.39 -17.14
C VAL A 357 -11.36 5.28 -16.33
N GLY A 358 -10.88 4.07 -16.11
CA GLY A 358 -9.64 3.87 -15.38
C GLY A 358 -8.96 2.55 -15.70
N ILE A 359 -7.73 2.39 -15.19
CA ILE A 359 -6.96 1.16 -15.35
C ILE A 359 -7.02 0.35 -14.06
N ASN A 360 -6.14 0.63 -13.14
CA ASN A 360 -5.92 -0.11 -11.89
C ASN A 360 -6.52 0.58 -10.66
N LEU A 361 -6.61 1.89 -10.70
CA LEU A 361 -6.97 2.75 -9.56
C LEU A 361 -8.43 2.63 -9.11
N LEU A 362 -9.22 1.80 -9.78
CA LEU A 362 -10.59 1.49 -9.40
C LEU A 362 -10.71 0.30 -8.42
N ARG A 363 -9.59 -0.26 -7.95
CA ARG A 363 -9.59 -1.48 -7.10
C ARG A 363 -9.80 -1.18 -5.63
N GLU A 364 -9.03 -0.25 -5.06
CA GLU A 364 -8.95 0.00 -3.62
C GLU A 364 -9.29 1.46 -3.29
N GLY A 365 -9.68 1.73 -2.04
CA GLY A 365 -9.88 3.08 -1.52
C GLY A 365 -11.05 3.88 -2.10
N LEU A 366 -11.91 3.32 -2.97
CA LEU A 366 -13.05 4.02 -3.55
C LEU A 366 -14.36 3.52 -2.96
N ASP A 367 -15.08 4.42 -2.30
CA ASP A 367 -16.46 4.21 -1.87
C ASP A 367 -17.43 4.99 -2.75
N LEU A 368 -18.00 4.32 -3.75
CA LEU A 368 -18.88 4.91 -4.76
C LEU A 368 -20.24 4.21 -4.78
N PRO A 369 -21.12 4.48 -3.80
CA PRO A 369 -22.44 3.85 -3.73
C PRO A 369 -23.35 4.20 -4.92
N GLU A 370 -23.02 5.24 -5.69
CA GLU A 370 -23.76 5.67 -6.88
C GLU A 370 -23.46 4.81 -8.12
N VAL A 371 -22.41 4.00 -8.06
CA VAL A 371 -22.00 3.14 -9.18
C VAL A 371 -22.88 1.90 -9.24
N SER A 372 -23.65 1.78 -10.31
CA SER A 372 -24.50 0.62 -10.59
C SER A 372 -23.89 -0.33 -11.63
N LEU A 373 -23.00 0.15 -12.48
CA LEU A 373 -22.40 -0.64 -13.56
C LEU A 373 -20.89 -0.53 -13.56
N VAL A 374 -20.25 -1.68 -13.69
CA VAL A 374 -18.81 -1.79 -13.97
C VAL A 374 -18.63 -2.53 -15.28
N CYS A 375 -17.97 -1.91 -16.26
CA CYS A 375 -17.58 -2.53 -17.53
C CYS A 375 -16.09 -2.86 -17.50
N ILE A 376 -15.74 -4.11 -17.70
CA ILE A 376 -14.36 -4.58 -17.79
C ILE A 376 -14.06 -4.96 -19.24
N LEU A 377 -13.37 -4.07 -19.95
CA LEU A 377 -12.96 -4.30 -21.32
C LEU A 377 -11.78 -5.29 -21.36
N ASP A 378 -11.73 -6.09 -22.44
CA ASP A 378 -10.66 -7.08 -22.63
C ASP A 378 -10.42 -7.96 -21.37
N ALA A 379 -11.49 -8.49 -20.81
CA ALA A 379 -11.44 -9.21 -19.54
C ALA A 379 -10.72 -10.57 -19.64
N ASP A 380 -10.60 -11.14 -20.84
CA ASP A 380 -9.90 -12.39 -21.13
C ASP A 380 -8.39 -12.22 -21.38
N LYS A 381 -7.87 -10.99 -21.37
CA LYS A 381 -6.43 -10.73 -21.46
C LYS A 381 -5.78 -10.95 -20.07
N GLU A 382 -5.55 -12.24 -19.73
CA GLU A 382 -4.96 -12.61 -18.46
C GLU A 382 -3.65 -11.86 -18.18
N GLY A 383 -3.48 -11.42 -16.94
CA GLY A 383 -2.33 -10.67 -16.47
C GLY A 383 -2.62 -9.98 -15.14
N PHE A 384 -1.72 -9.12 -14.70
CA PHE A 384 -1.84 -8.43 -13.41
C PHE A 384 -3.16 -7.65 -13.26
N LEU A 385 -3.69 -7.07 -14.36
CA LEU A 385 -4.93 -6.29 -14.36
C LEU A 385 -6.20 -7.13 -14.52
N ARG A 386 -6.09 -8.40 -14.88
CA ARG A 386 -7.20 -9.30 -15.20
C ARG A 386 -7.07 -10.65 -14.49
N ASN A 387 -6.33 -10.70 -13.40
CA ASN A 387 -6.30 -11.87 -12.50
C ASN A 387 -7.56 -11.91 -11.62
N GLU A 388 -7.79 -13.03 -10.95
CA GLU A 388 -8.92 -13.25 -10.06
C GLU A 388 -9.12 -12.10 -9.05
N THR A 389 -8.06 -11.74 -8.30
CA THR A 389 -8.09 -10.65 -7.31
C THR A 389 -8.55 -9.34 -7.93
N SER A 390 -7.98 -8.98 -9.08
CA SER A 390 -8.30 -7.75 -9.80
C SER A 390 -9.75 -7.70 -10.25
N LEU A 391 -10.24 -8.80 -10.81
CA LEU A 391 -11.62 -8.90 -11.30
C LEU A 391 -12.62 -8.83 -10.15
N VAL A 392 -12.36 -9.54 -9.03
CA VAL A 392 -13.21 -9.51 -7.83
C VAL A 392 -13.26 -8.11 -7.21
N GLN A 393 -12.11 -7.45 -7.05
CA GLN A 393 -12.03 -6.10 -6.49
C GLN A 393 -12.75 -5.07 -7.36
N THR A 394 -12.57 -5.16 -8.67
CA THR A 394 -13.20 -4.24 -9.64
C THR A 394 -14.71 -4.46 -9.70
N ALA A 395 -15.18 -5.70 -9.82
CA ALA A 395 -16.59 -6.04 -9.82
C ALA A 395 -17.29 -5.58 -8.52
N GLY A 396 -16.60 -5.73 -7.39
CA GLY A 396 -17.08 -5.31 -6.07
C GLY A 396 -17.42 -3.81 -5.95
N ARG A 397 -16.93 -2.96 -6.86
CA ARG A 397 -17.30 -1.53 -6.87
C ARG A 397 -18.78 -1.28 -7.14
N ALA A 398 -19.47 -2.17 -7.85
CA ALA A 398 -20.93 -2.09 -8.03
C ALA A 398 -21.72 -2.76 -6.90
N ALA A 399 -21.09 -3.36 -5.91
CA ALA A 399 -21.75 -4.14 -4.86
C ALA A 399 -22.51 -3.29 -3.81
N ARG A 400 -22.43 -1.97 -3.87
CA ARG A 400 -23.13 -1.04 -2.96
C ARG A 400 -24.40 -0.46 -3.53
N HIS A 401 -24.72 -0.79 -4.79
CA HIS A 401 -25.91 -0.33 -5.48
C HIS A 401 -26.92 -1.48 -5.65
N LEU A 402 -28.21 -1.18 -5.48
CA LEU A 402 -29.27 -2.18 -5.62
C LEU A 402 -29.27 -2.85 -7.00
N ASN A 403 -29.03 -2.06 -8.07
CA ASN A 403 -28.94 -2.52 -9.45
C ASN A 403 -27.50 -2.84 -9.87
N GLY A 404 -26.66 -3.27 -8.91
CA GLY A 404 -25.25 -3.53 -9.17
C GLY A 404 -25.02 -4.62 -10.22
N GLU A 405 -24.30 -4.28 -11.30
CA GLU A 405 -23.94 -5.18 -12.38
C GLU A 405 -22.47 -4.99 -12.79
N CYS A 406 -21.81 -6.10 -13.12
CA CYS A 406 -20.49 -6.08 -13.70
C CYS A 406 -20.52 -6.83 -15.03
N VAL A 407 -20.16 -6.13 -16.11
CA VAL A 407 -20.10 -6.68 -17.45
C VAL A 407 -18.65 -6.89 -17.85
N LEU A 408 -18.34 -8.14 -18.20
CA LEU A 408 -17.02 -8.57 -18.65
C LEU A 408 -17.07 -8.79 -20.17
N PHE A 409 -16.24 -8.06 -20.90
CA PHE A 409 -16.08 -8.32 -22.34
C PHE A 409 -14.96 -9.33 -22.54
N ALA A 410 -15.33 -10.53 -23.00
CA ALA A 410 -14.42 -11.66 -23.16
C ALA A 410 -14.94 -12.63 -24.21
N ASP A 411 -14.06 -13.12 -25.09
CA ASP A 411 -14.36 -14.22 -26.01
C ASP A 411 -13.94 -15.58 -25.41
N VAL A 412 -13.02 -15.57 -24.43
CA VAL A 412 -12.51 -16.76 -23.77
C VAL A 412 -12.85 -16.73 -22.29
N MET A 413 -13.40 -17.83 -21.78
CA MET A 413 -13.64 -18.04 -20.36
C MET A 413 -12.34 -18.43 -19.67
N THR A 414 -11.60 -17.45 -19.14
CA THR A 414 -10.36 -17.71 -18.40
C THR A 414 -10.64 -18.28 -17.01
N ASP A 415 -9.63 -18.89 -16.37
CA ASP A 415 -9.78 -19.39 -14.99
C ASP A 415 -10.11 -18.27 -14.02
N SER A 416 -9.56 -17.07 -14.21
CA SER A 416 -9.85 -15.89 -13.39
C SER A 416 -11.30 -15.43 -13.51
N ILE A 417 -11.86 -15.41 -14.73
CA ILE A 417 -13.27 -15.08 -14.96
C ILE A 417 -14.18 -16.15 -14.34
N LYS A 418 -13.87 -17.42 -14.54
CA LYS A 418 -14.64 -18.53 -13.97
C LYS A 418 -14.72 -18.44 -12.45
N ARG A 419 -13.59 -18.20 -11.78
CA ARG A 419 -13.54 -18.05 -10.33
C ARG A 419 -14.30 -16.82 -9.84
N LEU A 420 -14.23 -15.69 -10.55
CA LEU A 420 -15.05 -14.52 -10.23
C LEU A 420 -16.53 -14.87 -10.22
N VAL A 421 -17.03 -15.55 -11.28
CA VAL A 421 -18.43 -15.96 -11.40
C VAL A 421 -18.83 -16.89 -10.25
N GLU A 422 -18.05 -17.96 -10.03
CA GLU A 422 -18.30 -18.93 -8.97
C GLU A 422 -18.35 -18.27 -7.59
N LEU A 423 -17.39 -17.41 -7.27
CA LEU A 423 -17.32 -16.71 -5.99
C LEU A 423 -18.49 -15.75 -5.79
N THR A 424 -18.85 -15.01 -6.85
CA THR A 424 -19.95 -14.06 -6.80
C THR A 424 -21.28 -14.77 -6.61
N ASP A 425 -21.53 -15.86 -7.34
CA ASP A 425 -22.75 -16.67 -7.22
C ASP A 425 -22.85 -17.30 -5.83
N TYR A 426 -21.75 -17.83 -5.29
CA TYR A 426 -21.67 -18.36 -3.93
C TYR A 426 -22.09 -17.29 -2.89
N ARG A 427 -21.48 -16.11 -2.94
CA ARG A 427 -21.78 -15.01 -2.01
C ARG A 427 -23.22 -14.50 -2.16
N ARG A 428 -23.69 -14.38 -3.40
CA ARG A 428 -25.10 -14.01 -3.66
C ARG A 428 -26.07 -15.01 -3.07
N GLY A 429 -25.84 -16.30 -3.28
CA GLY A 429 -26.70 -17.35 -2.76
C GLY A 429 -26.84 -17.31 -1.24
N ILE A 430 -25.72 -17.09 -0.52
CA ILE A 430 -25.74 -16.92 0.94
C ILE A 430 -26.53 -15.70 1.36
N GLN A 431 -26.30 -14.54 0.74
CA GLN A 431 -27.00 -13.31 1.08
C GLN A 431 -28.49 -13.39 0.74
N GLU A 432 -28.87 -13.94 -0.41
CA GLU A 432 -30.25 -14.12 -0.80
C GLU A 432 -31.01 -15.05 0.13
N LYS A 433 -30.38 -16.12 0.59
CA LYS A 433 -30.93 -17.03 1.59
C LYS A 433 -31.16 -16.27 2.92
N TYR A 434 -30.15 -15.56 3.39
CA TYR A 434 -30.24 -14.78 4.61
C TYR A 434 -31.34 -13.72 4.54
N ASN A 435 -31.43 -12.95 3.46
CA ASN A 435 -32.47 -11.94 3.25
C ASN A 435 -33.88 -12.54 3.34
N ARG A 436 -34.05 -13.71 2.71
CA ARG A 436 -35.35 -14.42 2.71
C ARG A 436 -35.71 -14.93 4.08
N GLU A 437 -34.77 -15.49 4.83
CA GLU A 437 -35.00 -16.01 6.19
C GLU A 437 -35.31 -14.92 7.20
N HIS A 438 -34.75 -13.71 7.01
CA HIS A 438 -34.92 -12.58 7.94
C HIS A 438 -35.88 -11.50 7.43
N GLY A 439 -36.53 -11.69 6.28
CA GLY A 439 -37.43 -10.72 5.69
C GLY A 439 -36.78 -9.39 5.30
N ILE A 440 -35.48 -9.40 4.98
CA ILE A 440 -34.71 -8.20 4.64
C ILE A 440 -34.96 -7.83 3.18
N VAL A 441 -35.38 -6.59 2.95
CA VAL A 441 -35.47 -6.00 1.61
C VAL A 441 -34.19 -5.21 1.36
N PRO A 442 -33.43 -5.53 0.30
CA PRO A 442 -32.19 -4.82 -0.02
C PRO A 442 -32.43 -3.32 -0.21
N GLN A 443 -31.57 -2.49 0.37
CA GLN A 443 -31.63 -1.04 0.26
C GLN A 443 -30.27 -0.47 -0.12
N THR A 444 -30.26 0.45 -1.10
CA THR A 444 -29.05 1.18 -1.47
C THR A 444 -28.59 2.05 -0.31
N VAL A 445 -27.28 2.05 -0.06
CA VAL A 445 -26.69 2.91 0.97
C VAL A 445 -26.71 4.36 0.48
N SER A 446 -27.48 5.22 1.15
CA SER A 446 -27.42 6.67 0.91
C SER A 446 -26.63 7.33 2.04
N ARG A 447 -25.65 8.15 1.70
CA ARG A 447 -24.95 9.01 2.68
C ARG A 447 -25.38 10.46 2.49
N SER A 448 -25.54 11.20 3.60
CA SER A 448 -25.83 12.63 3.55
C SER A 448 -24.60 13.41 3.08
N GLU A 449 -24.79 14.32 2.13
CA GLU A 449 -23.71 15.11 1.50
C GLU A 449 -22.87 15.96 2.48
N GLN A 450 -23.41 16.34 3.62
CA GLN A 450 -22.76 17.29 4.54
C GLN A 450 -21.71 16.69 5.50
N GLY A 451 -21.74 15.39 5.77
CA GLY A 451 -20.76 14.73 6.65
C GLY A 451 -19.47 14.31 5.95
N GLN A 452 -19.49 14.22 4.63
CA GLN A 452 -18.38 13.65 3.85
C GLN A 452 -17.27 14.64 3.50
N LEU A 453 -17.57 15.93 3.41
CA LEU A 453 -16.61 16.95 2.95
C LEU A 453 -15.42 17.18 3.90
N LYS A 454 -15.59 16.91 5.21
CA LYS A 454 -14.50 17.09 6.20
C LYS A 454 -13.64 15.84 6.39
N LEU A 455 -14.22 14.65 6.40
CA LEU A 455 -13.50 13.40 6.61
C LEU A 455 -12.64 12.98 5.42
N TYR A 456 -13.10 13.24 4.17
CA TYR A 456 -12.36 12.85 2.97
C TYR A 456 -11.19 13.77 2.59
N ALA A 457 -11.12 14.99 3.12
CA ALA A 457 -9.95 15.86 2.88
C ALA A 457 -8.73 15.42 3.70
N GLU A 458 -8.95 14.76 4.85
CA GLU A 458 -7.87 14.29 5.73
C GLU A 458 -7.48 12.84 5.42
N ASP A 459 -8.44 11.94 5.20
CA ASP A 459 -8.17 10.52 4.91
C ASP A 459 -7.63 10.28 3.49
N ASP A 460 -8.05 11.08 2.49
CA ASP A 460 -7.59 10.92 1.11
C ASP A 460 -6.13 11.36 0.94
N GLU A 461 -5.65 12.42 1.58
CA GLU A 461 -4.24 12.84 1.45
C GLU A 461 -3.26 11.79 1.97
N GLU A 462 -3.61 11.06 3.02
CA GLU A 462 -2.74 10.06 3.63
C GLU A 462 -2.76 8.75 2.83
N SER A 463 -3.94 8.30 2.38
CA SER A 463 -4.09 7.11 1.52
C SER A 463 -3.49 7.32 0.12
N PHE A 464 -3.46 8.57 -0.41
CA PHE A 464 -2.88 8.90 -1.70
C PHE A 464 -1.35 8.92 -1.70
N ARG A 465 -0.72 9.41 -0.63
CA ARG A 465 0.74 9.34 -0.49
C ARG A 465 1.23 7.89 -0.45
N VAL A 466 0.47 7.01 0.19
CA VAL A 466 0.78 5.58 0.22
C VAL A 466 0.62 4.95 -1.18
N ALA A 467 -0.42 5.30 -1.94
CA ALA A 467 -0.68 4.73 -3.27
C ALA A 467 0.28 5.25 -4.37
N GLU A 468 0.79 6.48 -4.28
CA GLU A 468 1.82 6.99 -5.19
C GLU A 468 3.18 6.33 -4.95
N ASP A 469 3.54 6.10 -3.69
CA ASP A 469 4.70 5.30 -3.35
C ASP A 469 4.55 3.86 -3.82
N GLU A 470 3.34 3.27 -3.76
CA GLU A 470 3.04 1.91 -4.22
C GLU A 470 3.24 1.71 -5.73
N ALA A 471 2.81 2.65 -6.56
CA ALA A 471 2.99 2.56 -8.02
C ALA A 471 4.46 2.63 -8.44
N GLY A 472 5.27 3.42 -7.72
CA GLY A 472 6.72 3.50 -7.89
C GLY A 472 7.44 2.26 -7.36
N TYR A 473 7.07 1.77 -6.18
CA TYR A 473 7.66 0.58 -5.56
C TYR A 473 7.36 -0.70 -6.37
N GLY A 474 6.14 -0.88 -6.84
CA GLY A 474 5.77 -2.06 -7.62
C GLY A 474 6.52 -2.17 -8.95
N LEU A 475 6.85 -1.05 -9.59
CA LEU A 475 7.61 -1.04 -10.84
C LEU A 475 9.11 -1.30 -10.60
N GLU A 476 9.71 -0.67 -9.60
CA GLU A 476 11.11 -0.89 -9.25
C GLU A 476 11.36 -2.31 -8.73
N GLU A 477 10.44 -2.87 -7.94
CA GLU A 477 10.50 -4.26 -7.48
C GLU A 477 10.37 -5.25 -8.65
N ARG A 478 9.51 -4.96 -9.61
CA ARG A 478 9.36 -5.77 -10.83
C ARG A 478 10.60 -5.70 -11.71
N ILE A 479 11.19 -4.51 -11.88
CA ILE A 479 12.45 -4.34 -12.61
C ILE A 479 13.59 -5.09 -11.90
N ALA A 480 13.72 -4.96 -10.58
CA ALA A 480 14.75 -5.67 -9.82
C ALA A 480 14.60 -7.20 -9.91
N ARG A 481 13.37 -7.71 -9.93
CA ARG A 481 13.08 -9.13 -10.13
C ARG A 481 13.44 -9.59 -11.54
N LEU A 482 13.07 -8.83 -12.57
CA LEU A 482 13.43 -9.12 -13.95
C LEU A 482 14.95 -9.04 -14.18
N GLU A 483 15.66 -8.12 -13.53
CA GLU A 483 17.12 -8.06 -13.56
C GLU A 483 17.78 -9.30 -12.92
N ALA A 484 17.20 -9.84 -11.86
CA ALA A 484 17.65 -11.08 -11.24
C ALA A 484 17.41 -12.28 -12.17
N GLU A 485 16.23 -12.38 -12.78
CA GLU A 485 15.88 -13.42 -13.76
C GLU A 485 16.75 -13.34 -15.02
N MET A 486 17.06 -12.14 -15.50
CA MET A 486 17.95 -11.92 -16.64
C MET A 486 19.38 -12.41 -16.35
N LYS A 487 19.91 -12.10 -15.15
CA LYS A 487 21.24 -12.56 -14.74
C LYS A 487 21.28 -14.08 -14.57
N GLU A 488 20.22 -14.68 -14.08
CA GLU A 488 20.09 -16.12 -13.95
C GLU A 488 20.04 -16.81 -15.32
N ALA A 489 19.22 -16.32 -16.24
CA ALA A 489 19.17 -16.80 -17.62
C ALA A 489 20.53 -16.68 -18.32
N ALA A 490 21.23 -15.55 -18.14
CA ALA A 490 22.58 -15.37 -18.68
C ALA A 490 23.60 -16.33 -18.07
N SER A 491 23.51 -16.65 -16.78
CA SER A 491 24.39 -17.61 -16.11
C SER A 491 24.19 -19.06 -16.60
N HIS A 492 22.98 -19.37 -17.07
CA HIS A 492 22.62 -20.65 -17.68
C HIS A 492 22.83 -20.70 -19.20
N LEU A 493 23.49 -19.66 -19.79
CA LEU A 493 23.74 -19.52 -21.23
C LEU A 493 22.46 -19.42 -22.08
N GLU A 494 21.32 -19.08 -21.48
CA GLU A 494 20.02 -18.84 -22.14
C GLU A 494 19.96 -17.40 -22.70
N PHE A 495 20.85 -17.08 -23.63
CA PHE A 495 21.04 -15.69 -24.11
C PHE A 495 19.81 -15.09 -24.80
N GLU A 496 18.99 -15.88 -25.48
CA GLU A 496 17.74 -15.40 -26.10
C GLU A 496 16.71 -14.98 -25.04
N ARG A 497 16.59 -15.78 -23.97
CA ARG A 497 15.70 -15.47 -22.84
C ARG A 497 16.19 -14.24 -22.06
N ALA A 498 17.49 -14.15 -21.82
CA ALA A 498 18.09 -12.98 -21.18
C ALA A 498 17.89 -11.70 -22.01
N ALA A 499 17.95 -11.79 -23.35
CA ALA A 499 17.71 -10.66 -24.24
C ALA A 499 16.23 -10.21 -24.21
N LEU A 500 15.27 -11.12 -24.20
CA LEU A 500 13.84 -10.81 -24.07
C LEU A 500 13.54 -10.09 -22.74
N ILE A 501 14.07 -10.59 -21.63
CA ILE A 501 13.89 -9.97 -20.31
C ILE A 501 14.55 -8.58 -20.26
N ARG A 502 15.73 -8.41 -20.86
CA ARG A 502 16.39 -7.10 -20.98
C ARG A 502 15.53 -6.09 -21.75
N ASP A 503 14.91 -6.53 -22.83
CA ASP A 503 14.09 -5.65 -23.65
C ASP A 503 12.79 -5.30 -22.94
N GLU A 504 12.20 -6.21 -22.13
CA GLU A 504 11.07 -5.92 -21.22
C GLU A 504 11.47 -4.87 -20.15
N ILE A 505 12.64 -5.01 -19.53
CA ILE A 505 13.17 -4.02 -18.57
C ILE A 505 13.37 -2.65 -19.24
N ARG A 506 13.90 -2.62 -20.46
CA ARG A 506 14.10 -1.38 -21.21
C ARG A 506 12.77 -0.70 -21.56
N GLN A 507 11.76 -1.46 -21.95
CA GLN A 507 10.45 -0.94 -22.23
C GLN A 507 9.83 -0.32 -20.96
N MET A 508 9.88 -1.00 -19.82
CA MET A 508 9.40 -0.49 -18.55
C MET A 508 10.14 0.80 -18.11
N ARG A 509 11.46 0.87 -18.28
CA ARG A 509 12.25 2.07 -17.98
C ARG A 509 12.04 3.19 -18.98
N GLY A 510 11.80 2.87 -20.25
CA GLY A 510 11.56 3.85 -21.33
C GLY A 510 10.20 4.53 -21.20
N GLU A 511 9.21 3.86 -20.68
CA GLU A 511 7.89 4.43 -20.35
C GLU A 511 7.99 5.35 -19.13
N TYR A 512 8.82 5.01 -18.13
CA TYR A 512 9.03 5.83 -16.93
C TYR A 512 9.92 7.06 -17.18
N GLY A 513 10.85 6.99 -18.13
CA GLY A 513 11.74 8.11 -18.50
C GLY A 513 11.08 9.21 -19.35
N LYS A 514 9.99 8.92 -20.03
CA LYS A 514 9.24 9.88 -20.86
C LYS A 514 8.24 10.74 -20.07
N GLY A 515 7.93 10.37 -18.82
CA GLY A 515 7.04 11.13 -17.93
C GLY A 515 7.75 12.17 -17.05
N ARG A 516 9.06 12.36 -17.21
CA ARG A 516 9.88 13.32 -16.42
C ARG A 516 10.62 14.36 -17.26
N GLY A 517 10.24 14.55 -18.51
CA GLY A 517 10.80 15.56 -19.41
C GLY A 517 9.87 16.74 -19.65
#